data_bc6b1bb12c18a78949278078d8eb1949
#
_entry.id   bc6b1bb12c18a78949278078d8eb1949
#
_cell.length_a   1.000
_cell.length_b   1.000
_cell.length_c   1.000
_cell.angle_alpha   90.00
_cell.angle_beta   90.00
_cell.angle_gamma   90.00
#
_symmetry.space_group_name_H-M   'P 1'
#
loop_
_entity.id
_entity.type
_entity.pdbx_description
1 polymer ?
#
loop_
_entity_poly.entity_id
_entity_poly.type
_entity_poly.pdbx_seq_one_letter_code
_entity_poly.pdbx_strand_id
1 'polypeptide(L)'
;MARVVRIFKTLRNHWKKSTVGFCLLAYGSNWMYGKYCDNLLRRAACQEAQVFGHQLIYPNTAVKKATVFLNPAACNGKARTLFEKNAAPILHLSGIDVHVVKTDYEGQAKKMLELLESTDLIIVAGGDGTLQEVITGLLRRDDQASFSKIPIGFIPLGATNTLSQTLYPKSDNKVQHISDATISILQGETMPLDVLQIKGHQEQPVFALNGLRWGSYRDAATKSTKYWYLGPLKARAAHLFSTLKEWPQRHEAFVLFLGPTERPPEEEAKEPLGRPPLHVRIYRRLVQYWSPPKVEVPVEEAPEPWEEAQLSAVELSISTQNQHPDLTRTMDSMSVCIEPDSIRKSEFISLG
;
A
#
# COMPACT_ATOMS: atom_id res chain seq x y z
N MET A 1 -32.24 52.04 12.81
CA MET A 1 -33.36 51.12 13.14
C MET A 1 -34.31 50.85 11.96
N ALA A 2 -34.86 51.84 11.26
CA ALA A 2 -35.83 51.65 10.17
C ALA A 2 -35.34 50.73 8.99
N ARG A 3 -34.05 50.81 8.62
CA ARG A 3 -33.48 49.95 7.53
C ARG A 3 -33.45 48.47 7.90
N VAL A 4 -33.12 48.17 9.14
CA VAL A 4 -33.04 46.76 9.64
C VAL A 4 -34.43 46.14 9.67
N VAL A 5 -35.44 46.85 10.16
CA VAL A 5 -36.86 46.40 10.17
C VAL A 5 -37.36 46.15 8.76
N ARG A 6 -36.97 46.96 7.79
CA ARG A 6 -37.35 46.78 6.39
C ARG A 6 -36.76 45.52 5.79
N ILE A 7 -35.46 45.24 6.09
CA ILE A 7 -34.80 44.00 5.66
C ILE A 7 -35.53 42.77 6.23
N PHE A 8 -35.83 42.74 7.52
CA PHE A 8 -36.54 41.66 8.17
C PHE A 8 -37.93 41.42 7.56
N LYS A 9 -38.65 42.52 7.25
CA LYS A 9 -39.98 42.42 6.62
C LYS A 9 -39.89 41.86 5.21
N THR A 10 -38.87 42.21 4.42
CA THR A 10 -38.61 41.68 3.09
C THR A 10 -38.23 40.18 3.14
N LEU A 11 -37.32 39.81 4.07
CA LEU A 11 -36.92 38.40 4.29
C LEU A 11 -38.12 37.54 4.66
N ARG A 12 -39.03 38.03 5.51
CA ARG A 12 -40.23 37.32 5.91
C ARG A 12 -41.22 37.17 4.75
N ASN A 13 -41.40 38.22 3.96
CA ASN A 13 -42.31 38.16 2.81
C ASN A 13 -41.84 37.21 1.71
N HIS A 14 -40.51 37.01 1.59
CA HIS A 14 -39.89 36.11 0.62
C HIS A 14 -39.19 34.94 1.28
N TRP A 15 -39.77 34.39 2.36
CA TRP A 15 -39.13 33.42 3.23
C TRP A 15 -38.51 32.21 2.47
N LYS A 16 -39.17 31.68 1.43
CA LYS A 16 -38.67 30.57 0.59
C LYS A 16 -37.37 30.98 -0.14
N LYS A 17 -37.29 32.17 -0.71
CA LYS A 17 -36.10 32.65 -1.39
C LYS A 17 -34.97 32.99 -0.38
N SER A 18 -35.34 33.51 0.78
CA SER A 18 -34.40 33.82 1.86
C SER A 18 -33.78 32.59 2.48
N THR A 19 -34.55 31.49 2.68
CA THR A 19 -34.01 30.21 3.14
C THR A 19 -33.06 29.59 2.11
N VAL A 20 -33.37 29.59 0.83
CA VAL A 20 -32.47 29.11 -0.22
C VAL A 20 -31.18 29.94 -0.24
N GLY A 21 -31.32 31.28 -0.18
CA GLY A 21 -30.15 32.19 -0.11
C GLY A 21 -29.27 31.92 1.10
N PHE A 22 -29.87 31.70 2.28
CA PHE A 22 -29.14 31.36 3.50
C PHE A 22 -28.43 29.99 3.37
N CYS A 23 -29.08 28.95 2.84
CA CYS A 23 -28.47 27.65 2.61
C CYS A 23 -27.29 27.74 1.63
N LEU A 24 -27.41 28.53 0.56
CA LEU A 24 -26.30 28.74 -0.40
C LEU A 24 -25.14 29.50 0.25
N LEU A 25 -25.40 30.50 1.07
CA LEU A 25 -24.37 31.22 1.81
C LEU A 25 -23.69 30.31 2.84
N ALA A 26 -24.45 29.54 3.60
CA ALA A 26 -23.91 28.59 4.56
C ALA A 26 -23.06 27.51 3.88
N TYR A 27 -23.52 26.96 2.76
CA TYR A 27 -22.76 26.02 1.98
C TYR A 27 -21.49 26.61 1.39
N GLY A 28 -21.60 27.82 0.80
CA GLY A 28 -20.47 28.54 0.23
C GLY A 28 -19.41 28.92 1.26
N SER A 29 -19.84 29.39 2.45
CA SER A 29 -18.91 29.73 3.54
C SER A 29 -18.23 28.48 4.10
N ASN A 30 -18.95 27.36 4.26
CA ASN A 30 -18.36 26.09 4.69
C ASN A 30 -17.35 25.56 3.66
N TRP A 31 -17.68 25.67 2.37
CA TRP A 31 -16.77 25.28 1.30
C TRP A 31 -15.50 26.16 1.27
N MET A 32 -15.63 27.49 1.41
CA MET A 32 -14.49 28.41 1.49
C MET A 32 -13.63 28.12 2.72
N TYR A 33 -14.27 27.88 3.87
CA TYR A 33 -13.55 27.54 5.10
C TYR A 33 -12.75 26.23 4.94
N GLY A 34 -13.35 25.20 4.33
CA GLY A 34 -12.63 23.96 4.00
C GLY A 34 -11.40 24.20 3.11
N LYS A 35 -11.53 25.04 2.06
CA LYS A 35 -10.41 25.44 1.20
C LYS A 35 -9.31 26.21 1.93
N TYR A 36 -9.71 27.07 2.85
CA TYR A 36 -8.78 27.81 3.69
C TYR A 36 -7.99 26.86 4.61
N CYS A 37 -8.67 25.92 5.27
CA CYS A 37 -8.03 24.91 6.10
C CYS A 37 -7.07 24.02 5.29
N ASP A 38 -7.46 23.57 4.10
CA ASP A 38 -6.60 22.81 3.20
C ASP A 38 -5.31 23.59 2.87
N ASN A 39 -5.41 24.91 2.65
CA ASN A 39 -4.23 25.72 2.35
C ASN A 39 -3.33 25.94 3.57
N LEU A 40 -3.91 26.03 4.77
CA LEU A 40 -3.11 26.06 6.00
C LEU A 40 -2.34 24.76 6.22
N LEU A 41 -2.99 23.61 6.02
CA LEU A 41 -2.33 22.31 6.11
C LEU A 41 -1.16 22.17 5.13
N ARG A 42 -1.35 22.58 3.87
CA ARG A 42 -0.26 22.58 2.87
C ARG A 42 0.91 23.47 3.29
N ARG A 43 0.63 24.66 3.81
CA ARG A 43 1.68 25.58 4.29
C ARG A 43 2.44 24.99 5.46
N ALA A 44 1.75 24.40 6.43
CA ALA A 44 2.37 23.76 7.58
C ALA A 44 3.28 22.60 7.13
N ALA A 45 2.79 21.72 6.26
CA ALA A 45 3.57 20.62 5.71
C ALA A 45 4.80 21.09 4.90
N CYS A 46 4.67 22.16 4.11
CA CYS A 46 5.81 22.74 3.41
C CYS A 46 6.84 23.37 4.35
N GLN A 47 6.41 23.98 5.45
CA GLN A 47 7.32 24.52 6.48
C GLN A 47 8.10 23.39 7.17
N GLU A 48 7.42 22.29 7.49
CA GLU A 48 8.06 21.11 8.06
C GLU A 48 9.07 20.48 7.08
N ALA A 49 8.70 20.38 5.80
CA ALA A 49 9.59 19.86 4.76
C ALA A 49 10.88 20.68 4.58
N GLN A 50 10.82 22.00 4.79
CA GLN A 50 12.01 22.88 4.71
C GLN A 50 13.07 22.52 5.75
N VAL A 51 12.69 21.96 6.90
CA VAL A 51 13.65 21.52 7.93
C VAL A 51 14.58 20.44 7.36
N PHE A 52 14.06 19.55 6.53
CA PHE A 52 14.87 18.52 5.86
C PHE A 52 15.75 19.12 4.76
N GLY A 53 15.26 20.11 4.02
CA GLY A 53 16.01 20.80 2.95
C GLY A 53 17.13 21.71 3.43
N HIS A 54 17.08 22.18 4.69
CA HIS A 54 18.11 23.02 5.28
C HIS A 54 19.27 22.23 5.90
N GLN A 55 19.24 20.90 5.83
CA GLN A 55 20.35 20.09 6.30
C GLN A 55 21.59 20.34 5.44
N LEU A 56 22.74 20.55 6.10
CA LEU A 56 24.01 20.76 5.41
C LEU A 56 24.41 19.49 4.65
N ILE A 57 24.55 19.64 3.33
CA ILE A 57 25.07 18.58 2.47
C ILE A 57 26.59 18.79 2.36
N TYR A 58 27.35 17.80 2.79
CA TYR A 58 28.81 17.84 2.64
C TYR A 58 29.17 17.72 1.14
N PRO A 59 30.27 18.38 0.69
CA PRO A 59 30.64 18.44 -0.74
C PRO A 59 30.78 17.09 -1.45
N ASN A 60 31.02 16.01 -0.68
CA ASN A 60 31.21 14.67 -1.21
C ASN A 60 29.97 13.75 -1.02
N THR A 61 28.85 14.28 -0.53
CA THR A 61 27.63 13.48 -0.33
C THR A 61 26.72 13.66 -1.54
N ALA A 62 26.41 12.56 -2.22
CA ALA A 62 25.44 12.57 -3.31
C ALA A 62 24.04 12.92 -2.77
N VAL A 63 23.32 13.73 -3.52
CA VAL A 63 21.90 14.03 -3.24
C VAL A 63 21.08 12.74 -3.39
N LYS A 64 20.23 12.45 -2.41
CA LYS A 64 19.32 11.29 -2.49
C LYS A 64 18.42 11.41 -3.70
N LYS A 65 18.36 10.36 -4.53
CA LYS A 65 17.51 10.27 -5.71
C LYS A 65 16.23 9.51 -5.38
N ALA A 66 15.09 10.12 -5.63
CA ALA A 66 13.79 9.49 -5.47
C ALA A 66 13.09 9.35 -6.82
N THR A 67 12.68 8.14 -7.16
CA THR A 67 11.86 7.87 -8.34
C THR A 67 10.41 7.72 -7.94
N VAL A 68 9.54 8.59 -8.44
CA VAL A 68 8.10 8.61 -8.15
C VAL A 68 7.33 7.99 -9.30
N PHE A 69 6.63 6.89 -9.05
CA PHE A 69 5.68 6.30 -9.99
C PHE A 69 4.29 6.89 -9.75
N LEU A 70 3.86 7.77 -10.62
CA LEU A 70 2.58 8.46 -10.52
C LEU A 70 1.56 7.86 -11.49
N ASN A 71 0.46 7.33 -10.95
CA ASN A 71 -0.69 6.90 -11.74
C ASN A 71 -1.73 8.04 -11.84
N PRO A 72 -1.81 8.75 -12.97
CA PRO A 72 -2.72 9.88 -13.12
C PRO A 72 -4.20 9.47 -13.19
N ALA A 73 -4.51 8.22 -13.58
CA ALA A 73 -5.87 7.69 -13.65
C ALA A 73 -6.48 7.41 -12.27
N ALA A 74 -5.65 7.30 -11.22
CA ALA A 74 -6.12 7.09 -9.86
C ALA A 74 -7.03 8.24 -9.37
N CYS A 75 -7.90 7.96 -8.39
CA CYS A 75 -8.89 8.93 -7.88
C CYS A 75 -9.78 9.55 -8.95
N ASN A 76 -10.27 8.76 -9.91
CA ASN A 76 -11.08 9.25 -11.04
C ASN A 76 -10.39 10.36 -11.87
N GLY A 77 -9.10 10.21 -12.13
CA GLY A 77 -8.28 11.15 -12.92
C GLY A 77 -7.81 12.39 -12.15
N LYS A 78 -8.01 12.46 -10.83
CA LYS A 78 -7.61 13.60 -9.99
C LYS A 78 -6.25 13.42 -9.32
N ALA A 79 -5.65 12.23 -9.40
CA ALA A 79 -4.42 11.90 -8.70
C ALA A 79 -3.26 12.84 -9.07
N ARG A 80 -3.11 13.18 -10.34
CA ARG A 80 -2.10 14.14 -10.80
C ARG A 80 -2.21 15.49 -10.07
N THR A 81 -3.41 16.07 -10.05
CA THR A 81 -3.65 17.37 -9.41
C THR A 81 -3.45 17.31 -7.89
N LEU A 82 -3.83 16.18 -7.27
CA LEU A 82 -3.62 15.96 -5.85
C LEU A 82 -2.13 15.84 -5.52
N PHE A 83 -1.37 15.12 -6.33
CA PHE A 83 0.07 14.99 -6.18
C PHE A 83 0.77 16.35 -6.34
N GLU A 84 0.53 17.03 -7.45
CA GLU A 84 1.17 18.32 -7.78
C GLU A 84 0.88 19.41 -6.74
N LYS A 85 -0.31 19.38 -6.08
CA LYS A 85 -0.68 20.38 -5.08
C LYS A 85 -0.25 20.05 -3.65
N ASN A 86 -0.18 18.79 -3.29
CA ASN A 86 0.00 18.39 -1.89
C ASN A 86 1.36 17.71 -1.62
N ALA A 87 1.80 16.80 -2.49
CA ALA A 87 3.02 16.03 -2.27
C ALA A 87 4.25 16.62 -2.95
N ALA A 88 4.15 17.03 -4.22
CA ALA A 88 5.29 17.53 -4.97
C ALA A 88 6.00 18.72 -4.32
N PRO A 89 5.31 19.76 -3.79
CA PRO A 89 5.99 20.86 -3.10
C PRO A 89 6.79 20.39 -1.88
N ILE A 90 6.26 19.44 -1.11
CA ILE A 90 6.91 18.87 0.08
C ILE A 90 8.20 18.15 -0.33
N LEU A 91 8.13 17.30 -1.35
CA LEU A 91 9.28 16.55 -1.85
C LEU A 91 10.37 17.46 -2.42
N HIS A 92 10.01 18.50 -3.19
CA HIS A 92 10.99 19.44 -3.75
C HIS A 92 11.63 20.34 -2.68
N LEU A 93 10.91 20.70 -1.61
CA LEU A 93 11.45 21.50 -0.51
C LEU A 93 12.40 20.71 0.39
N SER A 94 12.35 19.39 0.39
CA SER A 94 13.20 18.53 1.21
C SER A 94 14.63 18.36 0.69
N GLY A 95 14.97 18.90 -0.48
CA GLY A 95 16.32 18.76 -1.08
C GLY A 95 16.61 17.41 -1.71
N ILE A 96 15.59 16.57 -1.93
CA ILE A 96 15.71 15.30 -2.64
C ILE A 96 15.60 15.55 -4.15
N ASP A 97 16.44 14.87 -4.95
CA ASP A 97 16.30 14.86 -6.40
C ASP A 97 15.15 13.94 -6.82
N VAL A 98 14.05 14.54 -7.25
CA VAL A 98 12.78 13.83 -7.51
C VAL A 98 12.54 13.66 -9.00
N HIS A 99 12.56 12.41 -9.44
CA HIS A 99 12.22 12.04 -10.81
C HIS A 99 10.81 11.45 -10.88
N VAL A 100 9.87 12.12 -11.56
CA VAL A 100 8.47 11.68 -11.64
C VAL A 100 8.20 10.94 -12.95
N VAL A 101 7.92 9.65 -12.85
CA VAL A 101 7.51 8.77 -13.93
C VAL A 101 5.99 8.66 -13.93
N LYS A 102 5.33 9.16 -14.98
CA LYS A 102 3.87 9.06 -15.13
C LYS A 102 3.54 7.79 -15.90
N THR A 103 2.54 7.06 -15.43
CA THR A 103 2.03 5.88 -16.11
C THR A 103 0.83 6.24 -16.99
N ASP A 104 0.79 5.74 -18.22
CA ASP A 104 -0.28 6.00 -19.18
C ASP A 104 -1.26 4.81 -19.28
N TYR A 105 -0.79 3.60 -18.94
CA TYR A 105 -1.58 2.37 -18.99
C TYR A 105 -1.19 1.41 -17.86
N GLU A 106 -2.06 0.44 -17.58
CA GLU A 106 -1.85 -0.61 -16.58
C GLU A 106 -0.66 -1.52 -16.97
N GLY A 107 0.20 -1.84 -16.02
CA GLY A 107 1.41 -2.63 -16.24
C GLY A 107 2.64 -1.83 -16.71
N GLN A 108 2.52 -0.53 -16.99
CA GLN A 108 3.65 0.30 -17.41
C GLN A 108 4.67 0.51 -16.29
N ALA A 109 4.22 0.70 -15.06
CA ALA A 109 5.10 0.87 -13.90
C ALA A 109 6.07 -0.32 -13.76
N LYS A 110 5.56 -1.54 -13.97
CA LYS A 110 6.36 -2.76 -13.96
C LYS A 110 7.47 -2.74 -15.01
N LYS A 111 7.16 -2.36 -16.28
CA LYS A 111 8.15 -2.28 -17.35
C LYS A 111 9.19 -1.18 -17.12
N MET A 112 8.76 -0.05 -16.58
CA MET A 112 9.66 1.07 -16.25
C MET A 112 10.64 0.70 -15.14
N LEU A 113 10.21 -0.13 -14.18
CA LEU A 113 11.09 -0.65 -13.13
C LEU A 113 12.21 -1.54 -13.68
N GLU A 114 11.95 -2.31 -14.72
CA GLU A 114 12.97 -3.14 -15.38
C GLU A 114 14.11 -2.28 -15.97
N LEU A 115 13.79 -1.04 -16.37
CA LEU A 115 14.74 -0.08 -16.97
C LEU A 115 15.37 0.85 -15.94
N LEU A 116 14.97 0.78 -14.67
CA LEU A 116 15.48 1.65 -13.63
C LEU A 116 16.92 1.25 -13.24
N GLU A 117 17.89 2.17 -13.48
CA GLU A 117 19.31 1.89 -13.25
C GLU A 117 19.71 2.08 -11.77
N SER A 118 19.37 3.22 -11.18
CA SER A 118 19.72 3.52 -9.79
C SER A 118 18.76 4.53 -9.16
N THR A 119 18.33 4.22 -7.95
CA THR A 119 17.54 5.14 -7.10
C THR A 119 17.76 4.77 -5.65
N ASP A 120 17.71 5.77 -4.77
CA ASP A 120 17.85 5.55 -3.32
C ASP A 120 16.50 5.38 -2.64
N LEU A 121 15.42 5.80 -3.31
CA LEU A 121 14.05 5.76 -2.79
C LEU A 121 13.07 5.59 -3.94
N ILE A 122 12.14 4.66 -3.81
CA ILE A 122 11.02 4.50 -4.73
C ILE A 122 9.77 5.04 -4.06
N ILE A 123 9.05 5.95 -4.71
CA ILE A 123 7.79 6.50 -4.20
C ILE A 123 6.66 6.09 -5.14
N VAL A 124 5.64 5.46 -4.58
CA VAL A 124 4.43 5.08 -5.32
C VAL A 124 3.32 6.06 -5.03
N ALA A 125 2.95 6.85 -6.01
CA ALA A 125 1.88 7.84 -5.94
C ALA A 125 0.64 7.33 -6.69
N GLY A 126 -0.22 6.58 -5.98
CA GLY A 126 -1.36 5.90 -6.57
C GLY A 126 -2.25 5.21 -5.55
N GLY A 127 -2.89 4.12 -5.97
CA GLY A 127 -3.68 3.23 -5.10
C GLY A 127 -3.02 1.87 -4.92
N ASP A 128 -3.74 0.94 -4.27
CA ASP A 128 -3.25 -0.42 -3.99
C ASP A 128 -2.81 -1.15 -5.28
N GLY A 129 -3.53 -0.96 -6.40
CA GLY A 129 -3.16 -1.57 -7.69
C GLY A 129 -1.82 -1.08 -8.23
N THR A 130 -1.55 0.24 -8.15
CA THR A 130 -0.27 0.81 -8.58
C THR A 130 0.88 0.31 -7.71
N LEU A 131 0.64 0.21 -6.40
CA LEU A 131 1.60 -0.34 -5.46
C LEU A 131 1.93 -1.80 -5.79
N GLN A 132 0.92 -2.60 -6.09
CA GLN A 132 1.07 -4.00 -6.49
C GLN A 132 1.89 -4.16 -7.77
N GLU A 133 1.66 -3.30 -8.78
CA GLU A 133 2.45 -3.30 -10.02
C GLU A 133 3.92 -3.02 -9.75
N VAL A 134 4.20 -1.98 -8.95
CA VAL A 134 5.56 -1.57 -8.60
C VAL A 134 6.28 -2.69 -7.86
N ILE A 135 5.66 -3.29 -6.85
CA ILE A 135 6.27 -4.39 -6.09
C ILE A 135 6.50 -5.62 -6.96
N THR A 136 5.51 -5.98 -7.79
CA THR A 136 5.67 -7.10 -8.71
C THR A 136 6.78 -6.87 -9.72
N GLY A 137 6.91 -5.64 -10.26
CA GLY A 137 7.99 -5.28 -11.16
C GLY A 137 9.36 -5.34 -10.48
N LEU A 138 9.45 -4.84 -9.28
CA LEU A 138 10.69 -4.82 -8.49
C LEU A 138 11.17 -6.23 -8.13
N LEU A 139 10.27 -7.10 -7.69
CA LEU A 139 10.62 -8.47 -7.27
C LEU A 139 10.77 -9.46 -8.43
N ARG A 140 10.45 -9.06 -9.67
CA ARG A 140 10.71 -9.84 -10.89
C ARG A 140 12.05 -9.52 -11.56
N ARG A 141 12.78 -8.52 -11.07
CA ARG A 141 14.09 -8.16 -11.60
C ARG A 141 15.11 -9.26 -11.31
N ASP A 142 16.07 -9.44 -12.20
CA ASP A 142 17.19 -10.37 -12.01
C ASP A 142 18.08 -9.94 -10.84
N ASP A 143 18.18 -8.63 -10.59
CA ASP A 143 18.93 -8.01 -9.49
C ASP A 143 18.05 -7.68 -8.25
N GLN A 144 16.95 -8.43 -8.07
CA GLN A 144 15.97 -8.20 -6.99
C GLN A 144 16.62 -8.11 -5.60
N ALA A 145 17.68 -8.88 -5.33
CA ALA A 145 18.35 -8.90 -4.03
C ALA A 145 18.95 -7.53 -3.64
N SER A 146 19.32 -6.71 -4.62
CA SER A 146 19.79 -5.34 -4.42
C SER A 146 18.61 -4.36 -4.33
N PHE A 147 17.67 -4.46 -5.26
CA PHE A 147 16.55 -3.53 -5.36
C PHE A 147 15.48 -3.72 -4.27
N SER A 148 15.33 -4.93 -3.71
CA SER A 148 14.41 -5.20 -2.60
C SER A 148 14.79 -4.48 -1.29
N LYS A 149 16.04 -4.03 -1.18
CA LYS A 149 16.52 -3.25 -0.03
C LYS A 149 16.23 -1.75 -0.14
N ILE A 150 15.83 -1.28 -1.33
CA ILE A 150 15.48 0.12 -1.53
C ILE A 150 14.16 0.40 -0.83
N PRO A 151 14.11 1.41 0.06
CA PRO A 151 12.86 1.76 0.75
C PRO A 151 11.81 2.22 -0.25
N ILE A 152 10.56 1.85 0.03
CA ILE A 152 9.40 2.21 -0.79
C ILE A 152 8.49 3.12 0.03
N GLY A 153 8.29 4.35 -0.45
CA GLY A 153 7.30 5.28 0.09
C GLY A 153 5.97 5.15 -0.63
N PHE A 154 4.86 5.26 0.07
CA PHE A 154 3.53 5.19 -0.53
C PHE A 154 2.73 6.46 -0.28
N ILE A 155 2.35 7.17 -1.35
CA ILE A 155 1.47 8.36 -1.32
C ILE A 155 0.06 7.93 -1.73
N PRO A 156 -0.93 7.97 -0.82
CA PRO A 156 -2.26 7.45 -1.03
C PRO A 156 -3.11 8.35 -1.93
N LEU A 157 -3.10 8.11 -3.22
CA LEU A 157 -3.88 8.86 -4.21
C LEU A 157 -5.01 8.01 -4.84
N GLY A 158 -5.14 6.75 -4.45
CA GLY A 158 -6.16 5.85 -4.99
C GLY A 158 -7.55 6.06 -4.41
N ALA A 159 -8.50 5.28 -4.91
CA ALA A 159 -9.83 5.15 -4.30
C ALA A 159 -9.77 4.21 -3.08
N THR A 160 -8.96 3.17 -3.18
CA THR A 160 -8.61 2.24 -2.10
C THR A 160 -7.13 2.38 -1.81
N ASN A 161 -6.79 2.54 -0.53
CA ASN A 161 -5.42 2.70 -0.05
C ASN A 161 -5.31 1.94 1.27
N THR A 162 -5.47 0.62 1.21
CA THR A 162 -5.56 -0.24 2.40
C THR A 162 -4.29 -0.16 3.24
N LEU A 163 -3.14 -0.29 2.60
CA LEU A 163 -1.85 -0.24 3.29
C LEU A 163 -1.58 1.14 3.94
N SER A 164 -1.99 2.23 3.30
CA SER A 164 -1.76 3.56 3.85
C SER A 164 -2.51 3.83 5.16
N GLN A 165 -3.65 3.17 5.37
CA GLN A 165 -4.41 3.29 6.60
C GLN A 165 -3.73 2.61 7.79
N THR A 166 -2.82 1.69 7.50
CA THR A 166 -2.00 0.99 8.50
C THR A 166 -0.71 1.75 8.76
N LEU A 167 -0.05 2.23 7.71
CA LEU A 167 1.26 2.90 7.80
C LEU A 167 1.19 4.33 8.33
N TYR A 168 0.09 5.03 8.07
CA TYR A 168 -0.03 6.45 8.39
C TYR A 168 -1.22 6.72 9.33
N PRO A 169 -1.18 7.81 10.11
CA PRO A 169 -2.29 8.20 10.96
C PRO A 169 -3.58 8.36 10.14
N LYS A 170 -4.68 7.88 10.72
CA LYS A 170 -6.00 8.04 10.08
C LYS A 170 -6.38 9.51 10.03
N SER A 171 -6.72 9.99 8.84
CA SER A 171 -7.22 11.35 8.63
C SER A 171 -8.41 11.31 7.68
N ASP A 172 -9.48 12.01 8.03
CA ASP A 172 -10.65 12.17 7.18
C ASP A 172 -10.41 13.17 6.04
N ASN A 173 -9.41 14.04 6.20
CA ASN A 173 -9.04 15.03 5.18
C ASN A 173 -7.97 14.45 4.24
N LYS A 174 -8.32 14.33 2.96
CA LYS A 174 -7.38 13.82 1.92
C LYS A 174 -6.10 14.64 1.81
N VAL A 175 -6.18 15.95 1.98
CA VAL A 175 -5.00 16.85 1.90
C VAL A 175 -4.04 16.53 3.04
N GLN A 176 -4.57 16.41 4.24
CA GLN A 176 -3.79 16.05 5.42
C GLN A 176 -3.16 14.66 5.25
N HIS A 177 -3.95 13.66 4.87
CA HIS A 177 -3.46 12.28 4.69
C HIS A 177 -2.32 12.17 3.66
N ILE A 178 -2.42 12.90 2.53
CA ILE A 178 -1.34 12.96 1.53
C ILE A 178 -0.11 13.67 2.08
N SER A 179 -0.29 14.77 2.80
CA SER A 179 0.82 15.54 3.37
C SER A 179 1.54 14.76 4.45
N ASP A 180 0.79 14.15 5.37
CA ASP A 180 1.35 13.34 6.46
C ASP A 180 2.12 12.13 5.91
N ALA A 181 1.57 11.43 4.91
CA ALA A 181 2.26 10.35 4.23
C ALA A 181 3.57 10.81 3.57
N THR A 182 3.55 11.99 2.93
CA THR A 182 4.74 12.53 2.26
C THR A 182 5.81 12.94 3.28
N ILE A 183 5.42 13.52 4.42
CA ILE A 183 6.34 13.88 5.50
C ILE A 183 6.94 12.63 6.14
N SER A 184 6.13 11.60 6.40
CA SER A 184 6.62 10.32 6.94
C SER A 184 7.67 9.68 6.02
N ILE A 185 7.52 9.80 4.70
CA ILE A 185 8.55 9.37 3.74
C ILE A 185 9.86 10.15 3.93
N LEU A 186 9.79 11.47 4.20
CA LEU A 186 10.98 12.31 4.44
C LEU A 186 11.66 11.99 5.77
N GLN A 187 10.91 11.62 6.79
CA GLN A 187 11.44 11.17 8.09
C GLN A 187 12.29 9.92 7.94
N GLY A 188 12.01 9.09 6.93
CA GLY A 188 12.84 7.96 6.55
C GLY A 188 12.77 6.76 7.49
N GLU A 189 11.77 6.69 8.35
CA GLU A 189 11.49 5.50 9.14
C GLU A 189 11.01 4.37 8.23
N THR A 190 11.64 3.22 8.35
CA THR A 190 11.31 2.05 7.51
C THR A 190 10.87 0.89 8.37
N MET A 191 9.91 0.11 7.87
CA MET A 191 9.49 -1.14 8.46
C MET A 191 9.47 -2.25 7.40
N PRO A 192 9.88 -3.47 7.74
CA PRO A 192 9.75 -4.60 6.83
C PRO A 192 8.27 -4.98 6.67
N LEU A 193 7.88 -5.33 5.44
CA LEU A 193 6.55 -5.83 5.12
C LEU A 193 6.66 -7.21 4.49
N ASP A 194 5.70 -8.07 4.80
CA ASP A 194 5.60 -9.39 4.20
C ASP A 194 5.03 -9.30 2.78
N VAL A 195 5.53 -10.17 1.91
CA VAL A 195 5.06 -10.25 0.53
C VAL A 195 4.68 -11.69 0.19
N LEU A 196 3.45 -11.91 -0.24
CA LEU A 196 3.00 -13.18 -0.77
C LEU A 196 3.50 -13.35 -2.20
N GLN A 197 4.21 -14.42 -2.47
CA GLN A 197 4.56 -14.85 -3.81
C GLN A 197 3.53 -15.84 -4.33
N ILE A 198 2.84 -15.51 -5.40
CA ILE A 198 1.80 -16.32 -6.02
C ILE A 198 2.34 -16.79 -7.37
N LYS A 199 2.49 -18.11 -7.52
CA LYS A 199 2.95 -18.76 -8.76
C LYS A 199 1.85 -19.62 -9.36
N GLY A 200 1.52 -19.39 -10.62
CA GLY A 200 0.76 -20.33 -11.45
C GLY A 200 1.66 -21.38 -12.10
N HIS A 201 1.07 -22.42 -12.70
CA HIS A 201 1.83 -23.51 -13.30
C HIS A 201 2.77 -23.11 -14.44
N GLN A 202 2.46 -22.04 -15.17
CA GLN A 202 3.22 -21.55 -16.34
C GLN A 202 3.46 -20.06 -16.36
N GLU A 203 3.04 -19.34 -15.33
CA GLU A 203 3.11 -17.88 -15.31
C GLU A 203 4.25 -17.38 -14.42
N GLN A 204 4.73 -16.20 -14.77
CA GLN A 204 5.66 -15.49 -13.91
C GLN A 204 5.01 -15.17 -12.55
N PRO A 205 5.75 -15.22 -11.43
CA PRO A 205 5.20 -15.00 -10.11
C PRO A 205 4.59 -13.59 -9.99
N VAL A 206 3.46 -13.51 -9.29
CA VAL A 206 2.82 -12.26 -8.90
C VAL A 206 3.04 -12.08 -7.40
N PHE A 207 3.30 -10.85 -6.98
CA PHE A 207 3.58 -10.54 -5.58
C PHE A 207 2.48 -9.67 -5.00
N ALA A 208 1.95 -10.04 -3.83
CA ALA A 208 0.88 -9.30 -3.16
C ALA A 208 1.28 -8.93 -1.73
N LEU A 209 1.06 -7.66 -1.34
CA LEU A 209 1.34 -7.17 0.02
C LEU A 209 0.21 -7.47 1.00
N ASN A 210 -1.03 -7.33 0.56
CA ASN A 210 -2.18 -7.42 1.47
C ASN A 210 -2.77 -8.82 1.52
N GLY A 211 -2.61 -9.59 0.45
CA GLY A 211 -3.13 -10.94 0.36
C GLY A 211 -3.83 -11.27 -0.96
N LEU A 212 -4.43 -12.44 -0.99
CA LEU A 212 -5.22 -12.98 -2.09
C LEU A 212 -6.64 -13.21 -1.62
N ARG A 213 -7.62 -12.76 -2.39
CA ARG A 213 -9.04 -13.08 -2.17
C ARG A 213 -9.60 -13.77 -3.40
N TRP A 214 -10.25 -14.91 -3.18
CA TRP A 214 -10.89 -15.70 -4.23
C TRP A 214 -12.26 -16.16 -3.78
N GLY A 215 -13.30 -15.90 -4.59
CA GLY A 215 -14.65 -16.31 -4.30
C GLY A 215 -15.71 -15.26 -4.58
N SER A 216 -16.91 -15.48 -4.06
CA SER A 216 -18.13 -14.77 -4.40
C SER A 216 -18.15 -13.30 -3.96
N TYR A 217 -17.56 -12.97 -2.83
CA TYR A 217 -17.48 -11.55 -2.38
C TYR A 217 -16.63 -10.72 -3.33
N ARG A 218 -15.48 -11.25 -3.75
CA ARG A 218 -14.62 -10.58 -4.73
C ARG A 218 -15.35 -10.39 -6.05
N ASP A 219 -16.07 -11.42 -6.52
CA ASP A 219 -16.81 -11.36 -7.78
C ASP A 219 -17.98 -10.37 -7.71
N ALA A 220 -18.66 -10.28 -6.60
CA ALA A 220 -19.69 -9.26 -6.37
C ALA A 220 -19.08 -7.87 -6.32
N ALA A 221 -17.94 -7.69 -5.64
CA ALA A 221 -17.25 -6.41 -5.56
C ALA A 221 -16.78 -5.90 -6.93
N THR A 222 -16.25 -6.78 -7.81
CA THR A 222 -15.88 -6.40 -9.18
C THR A 222 -17.08 -6.00 -10.02
N LYS A 223 -18.22 -6.66 -9.83
CA LYS A 223 -19.50 -6.32 -10.50
C LYS A 223 -20.10 -5.00 -10.00
N SER A 224 -19.72 -4.52 -8.81
CA SER A 224 -20.24 -3.28 -8.23
C SER A 224 -19.97 -2.04 -9.10
N THR A 225 -18.93 -2.06 -9.91
CA THR A 225 -18.62 -0.99 -10.87
C THR A 225 -19.70 -0.79 -11.92
N LYS A 226 -20.43 -1.85 -12.28
CA LYS A 226 -21.57 -1.79 -13.23
C LYS A 226 -22.77 -1.01 -12.65
N TYR A 227 -22.88 -0.95 -11.34
CA TYR A 227 -24.00 -0.32 -10.62
C TYR A 227 -23.65 1.09 -10.12
N TRP A 228 -22.76 1.80 -10.85
CA TRP A 228 -22.29 3.15 -10.50
C TRP A 228 -23.42 4.15 -10.22
N TYR A 229 -24.57 4.01 -10.89
CA TYR A 229 -25.74 4.87 -10.77
C TYR A 229 -26.48 4.74 -9.43
N LEU A 230 -26.23 3.67 -8.65
CA LEU A 230 -26.82 3.46 -7.32
C LEU A 230 -26.01 4.15 -6.19
N GLY A 231 -24.93 4.86 -6.51
CA GLY A 231 -24.15 5.62 -5.56
C GLY A 231 -23.66 4.79 -4.36
N PRO A 232 -23.99 5.16 -3.11
CA PRO A 232 -23.57 4.42 -1.92
C PRO A 232 -24.11 2.99 -1.82
N LEU A 233 -25.22 2.71 -2.49
CA LEU A 233 -25.89 1.40 -2.46
C LEU A 233 -25.33 0.41 -3.48
N LYS A 234 -24.39 0.83 -4.33
CA LYS A 234 -23.82 0.01 -5.42
C LYS A 234 -23.23 -1.34 -4.94
N ALA A 235 -22.56 -1.36 -3.80
CA ALA A 235 -21.97 -2.57 -3.24
C ALA A 235 -23.06 -3.55 -2.83
N ARG A 236 -24.01 -3.13 -2.00
CA ARG A 236 -25.15 -3.95 -1.55
C ARG A 236 -25.99 -4.45 -2.72
N ALA A 237 -26.21 -3.62 -3.72
CA ALA A 237 -26.93 -4.00 -4.93
C ALA A 237 -26.18 -5.09 -5.72
N ALA A 238 -24.84 -4.99 -5.84
CA ALA A 238 -24.04 -5.99 -6.51
C ALA A 238 -24.12 -7.35 -5.80
N HIS A 239 -24.04 -7.37 -4.47
CA HIS A 239 -24.23 -8.58 -3.67
C HIS A 239 -25.64 -9.14 -3.80
N LEU A 240 -26.67 -8.29 -3.72
CA LEU A 240 -28.08 -8.72 -3.92
C LEU A 240 -28.30 -9.35 -5.29
N PHE A 241 -27.87 -8.69 -6.37
CA PHE A 241 -28.03 -9.21 -7.73
C PHE A 241 -27.19 -10.47 -7.99
N SER A 242 -26.03 -10.59 -7.33
CA SER A 242 -25.23 -11.81 -7.38
C SER A 242 -25.98 -13.00 -6.78
N THR A 243 -26.65 -12.80 -5.62
CA THR A 243 -27.41 -13.86 -4.94
C THR A 243 -28.70 -14.24 -5.67
N LEU A 244 -29.26 -13.34 -6.49
CA LEU A 244 -30.48 -13.63 -7.29
C LEU A 244 -30.15 -14.52 -8.50
N LYS A 245 -28.90 -14.41 -9.02
CA LYS A 245 -28.50 -15.17 -10.20
C LYS A 245 -28.20 -16.63 -9.86
N GLU A 246 -27.37 -16.85 -8.85
CA GLU A 246 -26.95 -18.19 -8.42
C GLU A 246 -26.70 -18.17 -6.89
N TRP A 247 -27.32 -19.12 -6.18
CA TRP A 247 -27.12 -19.29 -4.75
C TRP A 247 -27.40 -20.73 -4.31
N PRO A 248 -26.56 -21.36 -3.46
CA PRO A 248 -25.27 -20.86 -2.98
C PRO A 248 -24.17 -20.90 -4.06
N GLN A 249 -23.28 -19.88 -4.05
CA GLN A 249 -22.09 -19.90 -4.90
C GLN A 249 -21.01 -20.67 -4.15
N ARG A 250 -20.91 -21.95 -4.44
CA ARG A 250 -19.92 -22.85 -3.82
C ARG A 250 -18.70 -22.94 -4.70
N HIS A 251 -17.55 -22.84 -4.08
CA HIS A 251 -16.26 -23.06 -4.70
C HIS A 251 -15.58 -24.20 -3.96
N GLU A 252 -15.26 -25.26 -4.66
CA GLU A 252 -14.48 -26.37 -4.12
C GLU A 252 -13.01 -26.08 -4.33
N ALA A 253 -12.22 -26.16 -3.27
CA ALA A 253 -10.78 -25.99 -3.32
C ALA A 253 -10.08 -27.09 -2.54
N PHE A 254 -8.97 -27.57 -3.10
CA PHE A 254 -8.01 -28.39 -2.40
C PHE A 254 -6.88 -27.48 -1.93
N VAL A 255 -6.64 -27.45 -0.64
CA VAL A 255 -5.56 -26.66 -0.05
C VAL A 255 -4.55 -27.63 0.56
N LEU A 256 -3.32 -27.56 0.06
CA LEU A 256 -2.17 -28.21 0.64
C LEU A 256 -1.39 -27.16 1.41
N PHE A 257 -1.15 -27.36 2.68
CA PHE A 257 -0.39 -26.41 3.49
C PHE A 257 0.60 -27.14 4.39
N LEU A 258 1.68 -26.46 4.68
CA LEU A 258 2.61 -26.84 5.74
C LEU A 258 2.12 -26.21 7.04
N GLY A 259 2.11 -26.97 8.12
CA GLY A 259 1.83 -26.45 9.46
C GLY A 259 2.79 -25.30 9.81
N PRO A 260 2.48 -24.50 10.85
CA PRO A 260 3.32 -23.39 11.24
C PRO A 260 4.72 -23.87 11.58
N THR A 261 5.72 -23.43 10.81
CA THR A 261 7.14 -23.67 11.08
C THR A 261 7.71 -22.50 11.83
N GLU A 262 8.47 -22.75 12.88
CA GLU A 262 9.22 -21.70 13.57
C GLU A 262 10.28 -21.13 12.63
N ARG A 263 10.36 -19.81 12.56
CA ARG A 263 11.43 -19.14 11.83
C ARG A 263 12.77 -19.55 12.47
N PRO A 264 13.74 -20.03 11.69
CA PRO A 264 15.06 -20.24 12.23
C PRO A 264 15.57 -18.93 12.84
N PRO A 265 16.18 -18.94 14.04
CA PRO A 265 16.67 -17.75 14.67
C PRO A 265 17.54 -16.98 13.68
N GLU A 266 17.21 -15.70 13.48
CA GLU A 266 18.02 -14.82 12.63
C GLU A 266 19.45 -14.91 13.14
N GLU A 267 20.39 -15.42 12.32
CA GLU A 267 21.79 -15.38 12.68
C GLU A 267 22.12 -13.91 12.88
N GLU A 268 22.25 -13.51 14.16
CA GLU A 268 22.74 -12.18 14.51
C GLU A 268 23.94 -11.93 13.63
N ALA A 269 23.89 -10.89 12.82
CA ALA A 269 24.97 -10.52 11.91
C ALA A 269 26.21 -10.40 12.78
N LYS A 270 27.03 -11.47 12.78
CA LYS A 270 28.27 -11.50 13.55
C LYS A 270 29.01 -10.27 13.14
N GLU A 271 29.15 -9.32 14.05
CA GLU A 271 29.97 -8.14 13.84
C GLU A 271 31.26 -8.57 13.13
N PRO A 272 31.70 -7.89 12.09
CA PRO A 272 32.84 -8.30 11.32
C PRO A 272 34.02 -8.40 12.29
N LEU A 273 34.28 -9.62 12.76
CA LEU A 273 35.44 -9.95 13.60
C LEU A 273 36.66 -9.36 12.91
N GLY A 274 37.28 -8.37 13.55
CA GLY A 274 38.45 -7.68 13.04
C GLY A 274 39.43 -8.68 12.45
N ARG A 275 40.04 -8.37 11.31
CA ARG A 275 40.87 -9.28 10.52
C ARG A 275 41.73 -10.13 11.42
N PRO A 276 41.57 -11.46 11.42
CA PRO A 276 42.30 -12.32 12.34
C PRO A 276 43.83 -12.12 12.16
N PRO A 277 44.62 -12.16 13.23
CA PRO A 277 46.04 -11.95 13.19
C PRO A 277 46.74 -12.94 12.22
N LEU A 278 47.87 -12.54 11.67
CA LEU A 278 48.52 -13.19 10.53
C LEU A 278 48.82 -14.67 10.78
N HIS A 279 49.17 -15.07 12.00
CA HIS A 279 49.43 -16.44 12.40
C HIS A 279 48.18 -17.32 12.33
N VAL A 280 46.97 -16.78 12.64
CA VAL A 280 45.69 -17.51 12.53
C VAL A 280 45.32 -17.73 11.08
N ARG A 281 45.65 -16.78 10.18
CA ARG A 281 45.44 -16.95 8.73
C ARG A 281 46.33 -18.05 8.15
N ILE A 282 47.61 -18.07 8.55
CA ILE A 282 48.56 -19.09 8.11
C ILE A 282 48.12 -20.48 8.62
N TYR A 283 47.73 -20.55 9.90
CA TYR A 283 47.23 -21.79 10.49
C TYR A 283 45.98 -22.32 9.78
N ARG A 284 44.99 -21.47 9.52
CA ARG A 284 43.80 -21.85 8.76
C ARG A 284 44.11 -22.32 7.34
N ARG A 285 45.07 -21.69 6.65
CA ARG A 285 45.51 -22.14 5.31
C ARG A 285 46.18 -23.51 5.37
N LEU A 286 47.03 -23.76 6.37
CA LEU A 286 47.71 -25.04 6.54
C LEU A 286 46.68 -26.16 6.88
N VAL A 287 45.74 -25.89 7.77
CA VAL A 287 44.68 -26.85 8.11
C VAL A 287 43.80 -27.12 6.91
N GLN A 288 43.46 -26.12 6.12
CA GLN A 288 42.63 -26.26 4.91
C GLN A 288 43.36 -27.06 3.80
N TYR A 289 44.68 -27.03 3.78
CA TYR A 289 45.49 -27.81 2.82
C TYR A 289 45.60 -29.27 3.20
N TRP A 290 45.54 -29.61 4.50
CA TRP A 290 45.68 -30.95 5.01
C TRP A 290 44.35 -31.67 5.36
N SER A 291 43.29 -30.93 5.51
CA SER A 291 41.95 -31.52 5.68
C SER A 291 41.17 -31.29 4.38
N PRO A 292 40.80 -32.41 3.66
CA PRO A 292 39.93 -32.26 2.52
C PRO A 292 38.66 -31.53 2.99
N PRO A 293 38.06 -30.65 2.18
CA PRO A 293 36.83 -29.99 2.53
C PRO A 293 35.80 -31.06 2.87
N LYS A 294 35.23 -31.00 4.08
CA LYS A 294 34.05 -31.78 4.40
C LYS A 294 33.03 -31.38 3.37
N VAL A 295 32.72 -32.28 2.45
CA VAL A 295 31.54 -32.16 1.61
C VAL A 295 30.39 -32.23 2.59
N GLU A 296 29.80 -31.08 2.90
CA GLU A 296 28.49 -31.03 3.55
C GLU A 296 27.56 -31.71 2.54
N VAL A 297 27.29 -32.98 2.78
CA VAL A 297 26.20 -33.69 2.10
C VAL A 297 24.97 -32.85 2.44
N PRO A 298 24.24 -32.32 1.44
CA PRO A 298 22.97 -31.70 1.73
C PRO A 298 22.18 -32.70 2.54
N VAL A 299 21.84 -32.35 3.78
CA VAL A 299 20.86 -33.12 4.55
C VAL A 299 19.61 -33.00 3.71
N GLU A 300 19.21 -34.05 3.03
CA GLU A 300 17.86 -34.16 2.47
C GLU A 300 16.92 -34.00 3.66
N GLU A 301 16.41 -32.78 3.81
CA GLU A 301 15.36 -32.48 4.76
C GLU A 301 14.21 -33.44 4.40
N ALA A 302 13.88 -34.31 5.34
CA ALA A 302 12.75 -35.23 5.18
C ALA A 302 11.54 -34.38 4.76
N PRO A 303 10.80 -34.74 3.71
CA PRO A 303 9.69 -33.93 3.24
C PRO A 303 8.73 -33.74 4.41
N GLU A 304 8.59 -32.48 4.82
CA GLU A 304 7.61 -32.14 5.85
C GLU A 304 6.23 -32.61 5.37
N PRO A 305 5.44 -33.25 6.22
CA PRO A 305 4.15 -33.79 5.82
C PRO A 305 3.22 -32.62 5.48
N TRP A 306 2.87 -32.51 4.22
CA TRP A 306 1.84 -31.59 3.77
C TRP A 306 0.49 -32.06 4.30
N GLU A 307 -0.25 -31.16 4.91
CA GLU A 307 -1.63 -31.41 5.30
C GLU A 307 -2.56 -31.06 4.14
N GLU A 308 -3.50 -31.97 3.84
CA GLU A 308 -4.50 -31.78 2.81
C GLU A 308 -5.83 -31.41 3.42
N ALA A 309 -6.43 -30.31 2.95
CA ALA A 309 -7.78 -29.94 3.32
C ALA A 309 -8.62 -29.74 2.05
N GLN A 310 -9.71 -30.52 1.95
CA GLN A 310 -10.74 -30.28 0.94
C GLN A 310 -11.78 -29.33 1.53
N LEU A 311 -11.98 -28.19 0.90
CA LEU A 311 -12.82 -27.11 1.39
C LEU A 311 -13.92 -26.79 0.40
N SER A 312 -15.16 -26.66 0.90
CA SER A 312 -16.26 -26.05 0.18
C SER A 312 -16.55 -24.70 0.81
N ALA A 313 -16.30 -23.63 0.09
CA ALA A 313 -16.34 -22.27 0.64
C ALA A 313 -17.01 -21.30 -0.33
N VAL A 314 -17.61 -20.25 0.21
CA VAL A 314 -18.10 -19.10 -0.55
C VAL A 314 -16.95 -18.16 -0.91
N GLU A 315 -15.99 -18.01 -0.01
CA GLU A 315 -14.77 -17.23 -0.24
C GLU A 315 -13.59 -17.80 0.53
N LEU A 316 -12.44 -17.80 -0.11
CA LEU A 316 -11.13 -18.07 0.48
C LEU A 316 -10.32 -16.77 0.43
N SER A 317 -9.82 -16.33 1.57
CA SER A 317 -8.89 -15.20 1.65
C SER A 317 -7.61 -15.63 2.37
N ILE A 318 -6.48 -15.31 1.75
CA ILE A 318 -5.15 -15.49 2.33
C ILE A 318 -4.60 -14.09 2.52
N SER A 319 -4.30 -13.69 3.74
CA SER A 319 -3.81 -12.35 4.06
C SER A 319 -2.48 -12.40 4.79
N THR A 320 -1.64 -11.40 4.50
CA THR A 320 -0.43 -11.11 5.26
C THR A 320 -0.82 -10.36 6.53
N GLN A 321 0.09 -10.29 7.49
CA GLN A 321 -0.12 -9.48 8.70
C GLN A 321 0.18 -7.98 8.50
N ASN A 322 0.44 -7.53 7.29
CA ASN A 322 0.73 -6.13 7.00
C ASN A 322 -0.39 -5.14 7.37
N GLN A 323 -1.63 -5.63 7.54
CA GLN A 323 -2.74 -4.79 7.99
C GLN A 323 -2.66 -4.46 9.48
N HIS A 324 -2.03 -5.32 10.27
CA HIS A 324 -1.80 -5.15 11.70
C HIS A 324 -0.37 -5.60 12.03
N PRO A 325 0.63 -4.80 11.61
CA PRO A 325 2.02 -5.19 11.80
C PRO A 325 2.36 -5.22 13.29
N ASP A 326 2.74 -6.38 13.77
CA ASP A 326 3.28 -6.56 15.10
C ASP A 326 4.80 -6.57 15.03
N LEU A 327 5.43 -5.51 15.54
CA LEU A 327 6.88 -5.36 15.55
C LEU A 327 7.57 -6.32 16.55
N THR A 328 6.79 -6.91 17.45
CA THR A 328 7.30 -7.88 18.44
C THR A 328 7.16 -9.32 17.96
N ARG A 329 6.69 -9.50 16.75
CA ARG A 329 6.38 -10.79 16.17
C ARG A 329 7.62 -11.66 16.00
N THR A 330 7.57 -12.86 16.57
CA THR A 330 8.65 -13.87 16.49
C THR A 330 8.45 -14.88 15.36
N MET A 331 7.22 -15.00 14.83
CA MET A 331 6.87 -16.01 13.83
C MET A 331 6.23 -15.37 12.58
N ASP A 332 6.66 -15.80 11.40
CA ASP A 332 6.01 -15.44 10.14
C ASP A 332 4.76 -16.31 9.97
N SER A 333 3.61 -15.67 9.87
CA SER A 333 2.34 -16.38 9.68
C SER A 333 1.48 -15.70 8.63
N MET A 334 0.78 -16.52 7.85
CA MET A 334 -0.30 -16.09 6.96
C MET A 334 -1.63 -16.41 7.63
N SER A 335 -2.57 -15.50 7.52
CA SER A 335 -3.94 -15.76 7.93
C SER A 335 -4.73 -16.30 6.76
N VAL A 336 -5.25 -17.52 6.91
CA VAL A 336 -6.16 -18.13 5.92
C VAL A 336 -7.56 -18.10 6.52
N CYS A 337 -8.44 -17.31 5.92
CA CYS A 337 -9.84 -17.19 6.33
C CYS A 337 -10.73 -17.84 5.27
N ILE A 338 -11.62 -18.72 5.72
CA ILE A 338 -12.53 -19.48 4.87
C ILE A 338 -13.94 -19.14 5.29
N GLU A 339 -14.72 -18.54 4.38
CA GLU A 339 -16.14 -18.31 4.59
C GLU A 339 -16.92 -19.55 4.16
N PRO A 340 -17.59 -20.24 5.10
CA PRO A 340 -18.26 -21.48 4.83
C PRO A 340 -19.44 -21.33 3.87
N ASP A 341 -19.78 -22.39 3.15
CA ASP A 341 -20.91 -22.43 2.21
C ASP A 341 -22.29 -22.39 2.90
N SER A 342 -22.31 -22.51 4.24
CA SER A 342 -23.51 -22.43 5.07
C SER A 342 -24.01 -21.01 5.34
N ILE A 343 -23.29 -19.97 4.88
CA ILE A 343 -23.65 -18.57 5.09
C ILE A 343 -25.03 -18.23 4.50
N ARG A 344 -25.83 -17.45 5.24
CA ARG A 344 -27.17 -17.04 4.79
C ARG A 344 -27.08 -15.90 3.77
N LYS A 345 -28.05 -15.86 2.83
CA LYS A 345 -28.15 -14.76 1.83
C LYS A 345 -28.12 -13.37 2.47
N SER A 346 -28.83 -13.21 3.61
CA SER A 346 -28.89 -11.94 4.35
C SER A 346 -27.54 -11.51 4.89
N GLU A 347 -26.75 -12.44 5.38
CA GLU A 347 -25.38 -12.20 5.90
C GLU A 347 -24.44 -11.81 4.76
N PHE A 348 -24.48 -12.56 3.64
CA PHE A 348 -23.70 -12.25 2.46
C PHE A 348 -23.98 -10.84 1.91
N ILE A 349 -25.23 -10.39 1.94
CA ILE A 349 -25.61 -9.03 1.49
C ILE A 349 -25.21 -7.97 2.52
N SER A 350 -25.24 -8.29 3.82
CA SER A 350 -24.94 -7.32 4.88
C SER A 350 -23.43 -7.11 5.08
N LEU A 351 -22.62 -8.14 4.85
CA LEU A 351 -21.15 -8.11 4.96
C LEU A 351 -20.48 -7.49 3.73
N GLY A 352 -21.14 -7.46 2.58
CA GLY A 352 -20.69 -6.82 1.34
C GLY A 352 -21.16 -5.39 1.21
#